data_adbf937cfd01255d1bf77e55a03d62f2
#
_entry.id   adbf937cfd01255d1bf77e55a03d62f2
#
_cell.length_a   1.000
_cell.length_b   1.000
_cell.length_c   1.000
_cell.angle_alpha   90.00
_cell.angle_beta   90.00
_cell.angle_gamma   90.00
#
_symmetry.space_group_name_H-M   'P 1'
#
loop_
_entity.id
_entity.type
_entity.pdbx_description
1 polymer ?
#
loop_
_entity_poly.entity_id
_entity_poly.type
_entity_poly.pdbx_seq_one_letter_code
_entity_poly.pdbx_strand_id
1 'polypeptide(L)'
;MADVAAGRSFIPRLSTLSRFTFVDVILWCLRIGVTAVVVGGTIGTLIKGRYEAAQWFDLVMFGLTLGSVYALIALGYTMVYGVLRLINFAHGDIMMTGAFSGYFVASALDYSGFLNSNPVLGMAAVLAVAVATSTTIAVLTERFAYRPFRHVRGFAPLICAIGVSFFLEQTFRGFFGPSIRSYPDPKWQAASIEFFGLAIPRVDILVISLAIVAMLILYLVVQKTRMGTAMRAVSEDTDAAAMMGIDVNKVVVFTFMLGGAMAGIAGVFYAFVFKQVYFFMGFQPGVKAFGAAVLGGIGSIPGAMLGGFFLGLVESVGPALVLDGIGIPAPYQLRDLIAFTLLIMVLIFRPHGILGERMAKKRA
;
A
#
# COMPACT_ATOMS: atom_id res chain seq x y z
N MET A 1 -15.96 -69.80 -8.81
CA MET A 1 -15.61 -70.00 -10.21
C MET A 1 -15.42 -68.60 -10.81
N ALA A 2 -14.21 -68.32 -11.10
CA ALA A 2 -13.68 -67.61 -12.26
C ALA A 2 -14.31 -66.22 -12.50
N ASP A 3 -13.64 -65.18 -12.59
CA ASP A 3 -12.42 -64.84 -13.30
C ASP A 3 -12.16 -63.37 -13.13
N VAL A 4 -11.09 -62.89 -13.20
CA VAL A 4 -9.95 -62.70 -14.05
C VAL A 4 -9.27 -61.43 -13.64
N ALA A 5 -8.08 -61.57 -13.30
CA ALA A 5 -7.12 -60.50 -13.16
C ALA A 5 -6.97 -59.71 -14.46
N ALA A 6 -7.40 -58.46 -14.49
CA ALA A 6 -7.00 -57.52 -15.53
C ALA A 6 -5.83 -56.69 -15.03
N GLY A 7 -4.64 -57.05 -15.44
CA GLY A 7 -3.39 -56.34 -15.19
C GLY A 7 -3.49 -54.88 -15.62
N ARG A 8 -3.52 -53.97 -14.67
CA ARG A 8 -3.24 -52.54 -14.89
C ARG A 8 -1.78 -52.41 -15.20
N SER A 9 -1.45 -52.33 -16.50
CA SER A 9 -0.15 -51.94 -16.96
C SER A 9 0.23 -50.58 -16.39
N PHE A 10 1.17 -50.60 -15.48
CA PHE A 10 1.81 -49.43 -14.92
C PHE A 10 2.77 -48.83 -15.97
N ILE A 11 2.21 -48.25 -17.04
CA ILE A 11 2.96 -47.41 -17.94
C ILE A 11 2.79 -45.99 -17.46
N PRO A 12 3.84 -45.35 -16.89
CA PRO A 12 3.75 -43.91 -16.62
C PRO A 12 3.52 -43.22 -17.97
N ARG A 13 2.39 -42.55 -18.10
CA ARG A 13 2.12 -41.68 -19.26
C ARG A 13 3.20 -40.62 -19.31
N LEU A 14 4.21 -40.81 -20.14
CA LEU A 14 5.18 -39.81 -20.61
C LEU A 14 4.47 -38.75 -21.51
N SER A 15 3.41 -38.12 -21.01
CA SER A 15 2.66 -37.08 -21.75
C SER A 15 2.56 -35.79 -20.99
N THR A 16 3.65 -35.35 -20.35
CA THR A 16 3.80 -33.98 -19.87
C THR A 16 5.10 -33.37 -20.37
N LEU A 17 5.41 -33.55 -21.63
CA LEU A 17 6.07 -32.50 -22.39
C LEU A 17 5.01 -31.41 -22.58
N SER A 18 4.96 -30.48 -21.62
CA SER A 18 4.18 -29.26 -21.73
C SER A 18 4.51 -28.66 -23.10
N ARG A 19 3.52 -28.60 -24.00
CA ARG A 19 3.69 -27.91 -25.27
C ARG A 19 4.06 -26.48 -24.90
N PHE A 20 5.31 -26.09 -25.14
CA PHE A 20 5.74 -24.72 -25.00
C PHE A 20 4.84 -23.87 -25.88
N THR A 21 3.97 -23.10 -25.23
CA THR A 21 3.07 -22.20 -25.92
C THR A 21 3.85 -20.93 -26.26
N PHE A 22 3.47 -20.23 -27.33
CA PHE A 22 4.07 -18.95 -27.69
C PHE A 22 4.11 -17.96 -26.50
N VAL A 23 3.08 -18.00 -25.65
CA VAL A 23 3.01 -17.23 -24.41
C VAL A 23 4.16 -17.61 -23.45
N ASP A 24 4.46 -18.89 -23.31
CA ASP A 24 5.57 -19.35 -22.44
C ASP A 24 6.92 -18.81 -22.91
N VAL A 25 7.14 -18.77 -24.23
CA VAL A 25 8.35 -18.19 -24.81
C VAL A 25 8.46 -16.70 -24.47
N ILE A 26 7.39 -15.93 -24.66
CA ILE A 26 7.36 -14.50 -24.30
C ILE A 26 7.67 -14.32 -22.81
N LEU A 27 7.03 -15.10 -21.94
CA LEU A 27 7.25 -15.02 -20.49
C LEU A 27 8.68 -15.36 -20.11
N TRP A 28 9.30 -16.35 -20.77
CA TRP A 28 10.72 -16.69 -20.54
C TRP A 28 11.65 -15.60 -21.04
N CYS A 29 11.42 -15.03 -22.23
CA CYS A 29 12.18 -13.89 -22.75
C CYS A 29 12.09 -12.68 -21.80
N LEU A 30 10.90 -12.39 -21.29
CA LEU A 30 10.68 -11.30 -20.34
C LEU A 30 11.45 -11.55 -19.03
N ARG A 31 11.40 -12.78 -18.49
CA ARG A 31 12.15 -13.16 -17.29
C ARG A 31 13.65 -12.94 -17.47
N ILE A 32 14.19 -13.51 -18.55
CA ILE A 32 15.64 -13.42 -18.83
C ILE A 32 16.04 -11.96 -19.07
N GLY A 33 15.26 -11.21 -19.84
CA GLY A 33 15.51 -9.79 -20.12
C GLY A 33 15.55 -8.93 -18.85
N VAL A 34 14.51 -9.03 -18.01
CA VAL A 34 14.47 -8.27 -16.75
C VAL A 34 15.58 -8.70 -15.79
N THR A 35 15.84 -10.01 -15.67
CA THR A 35 16.92 -10.50 -14.81
C THR A 35 18.28 -10.00 -15.31
N ALA A 36 18.54 -10.04 -16.62
CA ALA A 36 19.77 -9.53 -17.21
C ALA A 36 19.96 -8.02 -16.96
N VAL A 37 18.88 -7.23 -17.10
CA VAL A 37 18.89 -5.77 -16.80
C VAL A 37 19.19 -5.52 -15.32
N VAL A 38 18.53 -6.24 -14.41
CA VAL A 38 18.74 -6.07 -12.97
C VAL A 38 20.15 -6.49 -12.56
N VAL A 39 20.59 -7.67 -12.99
CA VAL A 39 21.94 -8.17 -12.66
C VAL A 39 23.02 -7.30 -13.31
N GLY A 40 22.90 -7.01 -14.59
CA GLY A 40 23.85 -6.16 -15.32
C GLY A 40 23.94 -4.75 -14.76
N GLY A 41 22.79 -4.13 -14.43
CA GLY A 41 22.74 -2.83 -13.79
C GLY A 41 23.40 -2.84 -12.41
N THR A 42 23.04 -3.81 -11.57
CA THR A 42 23.63 -3.95 -10.22
C THR A 42 25.16 -4.12 -10.29
N ILE A 43 25.63 -4.99 -11.14
CA ILE A 43 27.10 -5.19 -11.34
C ILE A 43 27.73 -3.89 -11.84
N GLY A 44 27.09 -3.22 -12.82
CA GLY A 44 27.58 -1.96 -13.37
C GLY A 44 27.71 -0.86 -12.33
N THR A 45 26.72 -0.72 -11.43
CA THR A 45 26.76 0.30 -10.34
C THR A 45 27.86 -0.04 -9.34
N LEU A 46 28.00 -1.30 -8.94
CA LEU A 46 29.02 -1.72 -7.98
C LEU A 46 30.45 -1.54 -8.55
N ILE A 47 30.67 -1.83 -9.83
CA ILE A 47 31.98 -1.62 -10.47
C ILE A 47 32.30 -0.13 -10.60
N LYS A 48 31.30 0.72 -10.92
CA LYS A 48 31.49 2.17 -11.03
C LYS A 48 31.81 2.83 -9.69
N GLY A 49 31.37 2.26 -8.56
CA GLY A 49 31.66 2.75 -7.21
C GLY A 49 31.23 4.20 -6.96
N ARG A 50 30.13 4.65 -7.62
CA ARG A 50 29.68 6.06 -7.57
C ARG A 50 29.07 6.46 -6.24
N TYR A 51 28.53 5.51 -5.50
CA TYR A 51 27.79 5.74 -4.27
C TYR A 51 28.61 5.33 -3.05
N GLU A 52 28.76 6.25 -2.12
CA GLU A 52 29.37 5.99 -0.82
C GLU A 52 28.40 5.24 0.10
N ALA A 53 28.93 4.62 1.15
CA ALA A 53 28.11 3.88 2.13
C ALA A 53 27.01 4.75 2.77
N ALA A 54 27.31 6.03 3.04
CA ALA A 54 26.34 6.99 3.56
C ALA A 54 25.16 7.21 2.60
N GLN A 55 25.42 7.34 1.31
CA GLN A 55 24.38 7.52 0.30
C GLN A 55 23.47 6.28 0.16
N TRP A 56 24.05 5.07 0.22
CA TRP A 56 23.24 3.85 0.26
C TRP A 56 22.36 3.79 1.50
N PHE A 57 22.89 4.22 2.62
CA PHE A 57 22.10 4.28 3.87
C PHE A 57 20.94 5.26 3.74
N ASP A 58 21.17 6.47 3.21
CA ASP A 58 20.11 7.47 2.97
C ASP A 58 19.02 6.94 2.04
N LEU A 59 19.41 6.25 0.96
CA LEU A 59 18.45 5.62 0.05
C LEU A 59 17.60 4.54 0.74
N VAL A 60 18.20 3.72 1.59
CA VAL A 60 17.48 2.70 2.35
C VAL A 60 16.55 3.34 3.36
N MET A 61 17.00 4.36 4.10
CA MET A 61 16.16 5.07 5.07
C MET A 61 14.98 5.76 4.40
N PHE A 62 15.21 6.48 3.30
CA PHE A 62 14.13 7.08 2.52
C PHE A 62 13.18 6.03 1.95
N GLY A 63 13.69 4.90 1.48
CA GLY A 63 12.91 3.76 1.00
C GLY A 63 12.03 3.14 2.09
N LEU A 64 12.53 3.01 3.32
CA LEU A 64 11.77 2.54 4.47
C LEU A 64 10.68 3.56 4.87
N THR A 65 11.00 4.85 4.85
CA THR A 65 10.04 5.93 5.13
C THR A 65 8.90 5.91 4.12
N LEU A 66 9.21 5.89 2.83
CA LEU A 66 8.22 5.81 1.75
C LEU A 66 7.43 4.50 1.81
N GLY A 67 8.13 3.40 2.08
CA GLY A 67 7.52 2.07 2.25
C GLY A 67 6.58 2.00 3.45
N SER A 68 6.87 2.72 4.53
CA SER A 68 5.97 2.86 5.69
C SER A 68 4.65 3.52 5.31
N VAL A 69 4.71 4.59 4.51
CA VAL A 69 3.51 5.27 4.01
C VAL A 69 2.70 4.34 3.08
N TYR A 70 3.37 3.68 2.13
CA TYR A 70 2.69 2.72 1.24
C TYR A 70 2.08 1.55 2.00
N ALA A 71 2.76 1.05 3.03
CA ALA A 71 2.25 -0.03 3.86
C ALA A 71 0.96 0.36 4.60
N LEU A 72 0.89 1.58 5.16
CA LEU A 72 -0.32 2.09 5.81
C LEU A 72 -1.51 2.19 4.84
N ILE A 73 -1.28 2.72 3.64
CA ILE A 73 -2.33 2.81 2.60
C ILE A 73 -2.73 1.41 2.13
N ALA A 74 -1.75 0.52 1.90
CA ALA A 74 -1.96 -0.86 1.46
C ALA A 74 -2.77 -1.67 2.49
N LEU A 75 -2.56 -1.42 3.79
CA LEU A 75 -3.37 -2.00 4.86
C LEU A 75 -4.84 -1.59 4.74
N GLY A 76 -5.13 -0.32 4.46
CA GLY A 76 -6.49 0.15 4.24
C GLY A 76 -7.16 -0.54 3.05
N TYR A 77 -6.47 -0.69 1.93
CA TYR A 77 -6.94 -1.48 0.79
C TYR A 77 -7.21 -2.94 1.18
N THR A 78 -6.24 -3.56 1.85
CA THR A 78 -6.31 -4.97 2.25
C THR A 78 -7.46 -5.24 3.20
N MET A 79 -7.75 -4.33 4.13
CA MET A 79 -8.87 -4.45 5.05
C MET A 79 -10.21 -4.45 4.33
N VAL A 80 -10.43 -3.46 3.46
CA VAL A 80 -11.69 -3.35 2.70
C VAL A 80 -11.87 -4.52 1.74
N TYR A 81 -10.81 -4.87 0.99
CA TYR A 81 -10.84 -5.99 0.07
C TYR A 81 -11.05 -7.35 0.79
N GLY A 82 -10.41 -7.55 1.93
CA GLY A 82 -10.55 -8.78 2.73
C GLY A 82 -11.99 -9.08 3.09
N VAL A 83 -12.75 -8.05 3.48
CA VAL A 83 -14.15 -8.21 3.93
C VAL A 83 -15.15 -8.16 2.78
N LEU A 84 -14.99 -7.22 1.83
CA LEU A 84 -15.98 -6.98 0.77
C LEU A 84 -15.63 -7.60 -0.58
N ARG A 85 -14.39 -8.04 -0.78
CA ARG A 85 -13.85 -8.46 -2.08
C ARG A 85 -13.98 -7.39 -3.18
N LEU A 86 -14.05 -6.11 -2.78
CA LEU A 86 -14.14 -4.95 -3.63
C LEU A 86 -12.90 -4.05 -3.45
N ILE A 87 -12.41 -3.50 -4.55
CA ILE A 87 -11.28 -2.57 -4.53
C ILE A 87 -11.83 -1.16 -4.37
N ASN A 88 -11.39 -0.45 -3.33
CA ASN A 88 -11.77 0.93 -3.07
C ASN A 88 -10.76 1.91 -3.72
N PHE A 89 -10.93 2.26 -4.98
CA PHE A 89 -10.02 3.22 -5.64
C PHE A 89 -10.03 4.62 -5.03
N ALA A 90 -11.08 5.02 -4.32
CA ALA A 90 -11.12 6.29 -3.60
C ALA A 90 -10.24 6.33 -2.33
N HIS A 91 -9.57 5.22 -1.97
CA HIS A 91 -8.81 5.15 -0.72
C HIS A 91 -7.61 6.11 -0.69
N GLY A 92 -6.95 6.32 -1.84
CA GLY A 92 -5.90 7.34 -1.97
C GLY A 92 -6.43 8.77 -1.71
N ASP A 93 -7.64 9.07 -2.17
CA ASP A 93 -8.24 10.38 -1.97
C ASP A 93 -8.77 10.56 -0.54
N ILE A 94 -9.20 9.48 0.11
CA ILE A 94 -9.46 9.49 1.56
C ILE A 94 -8.17 9.84 2.33
N MET A 95 -7.01 9.33 1.92
CA MET A 95 -5.70 9.75 2.45
C MET A 95 -5.47 11.25 2.23
N MET A 96 -5.73 11.76 1.02
CA MET A 96 -5.62 13.18 0.69
C MET A 96 -6.48 14.04 1.61
N THR A 97 -7.73 13.63 1.92
CA THR A 97 -8.59 14.39 2.85
C THR A 97 -7.99 14.53 4.24
N GLY A 98 -7.31 13.47 4.73
CA GLY A 98 -6.57 13.50 5.98
C GLY A 98 -5.36 14.41 5.93
N ALA A 99 -4.59 14.37 4.85
CA ALA A 99 -3.45 15.25 4.65
C ALA A 99 -3.86 16.73 4.66
N PHE A 100 -4.97 17.09 3.97
CA PHE A 100 -5.50 18.45 3.95
C PHE A 100 -6.00 18.92 5.31
N SER A 101 -6.79 18.10 6.00
CA SER A 101 -7.27 18.47 7.35
C SER A 101 -6.12 18.62 8.34
N GLY A 102 -5.14 17.70 8.27
CA GLY A 102 -3.90 17.80 9.04
C GLY A 102 -3.10 19.05 8.70
N TYR A 103 -3.04 19.45 7.42
CA TYR A 103 -2.37 20.68 6.99
C TYR A 103 -2.96 21.94 7.66
N PHE A 104 -4.29 22.07 7.72
CA PHE A 104 -4.88 23.24 8.35
C PHE A 104 -4.56 23.33 9.85
N VAL A 105 -4.61 22.19 10.54
CA VAL A 105 -4.23 22.13 11.95
C VAL A 105 -2.74 22.42 12.14
N ALA A 106 -1.88 21.80 11.34
CA ALA A 106 -0.44 22.02 11.39
C ALA A 106 -0.08 23.50 11.14
N SER A 107 -0.71 24.14 10.13
CA SER A 107 -0.50 25.54 9.81
C SER A 107 -0.95 26.48 10.93
N ALA A 108 -2.09 26.20 11.57
CA ALA A 108 -2.58 26.99 12.70
C ALA A 108 -1.67 26.85 13.92
N LEU A 109 -1.19 25.63 14.21
CA LEU A 109 -0.28 25.37 15.32
C LEU A 109 1.14 25.91 15.07
N ASP A 110 1.58 25.94 13.83
CA ASP A 110 2.87 26.53 13.47
C ASP A 110 2.83 28.05 13.59
N TYR A 111 1.74 28.69 13.08
CA TYR A 111 1.52 30.13 13.22
C TYR A 111 1.50 30.59 14.67
N SER A 112 0.91 29.80 15.57
CA SER A 112 0.92 30.08 17.02
C SER A 112 2.25 29.76 17.72
N GLY A 113 3.21 29.16 17.02
CA GLY A 113 4.47 28.66 17.59
C GLY A 113 4.33 27.40 18.45
N PHE A 114 3.11 26.88 18.61
CA PHE A 114 2.83 25.70 19.44
C PHE A 114 3.48 24.44 18.90
N LEU A 115 3.58 24.30 17.56
CA LEU A 115 4.18 23.13 16.92
C LEU A 115 5.69 23.00 17.21
N ASN A 116 6.37 24.12 17.49
CA ASN A 116 7.78 24.15 17.87
C ASN A 116 7.98 24.02 19.39
N SER A 117 7.07 24.58 20.22
CA SER A 117 7.17 24.51 21.67
C SER A 117 6.76 23.17 22.25
N ASN A 118 5.75 22.51 21.63
CA ASN A 118 5.21 21.22 22.08
C ASN A 118 5.04 20.25 20.88
N PRO A 119 6.13 19.73 20.31
CA PRO A 119 6.08 18.92 19.09
C PRO A 119 5.19 17.69 19.18
N VAL A 120 5.23 16.99 20.32
CA VAL A 120 4.46 15.74 20.53
C VAL A 120 2.96 16.01 20.57
N LEU A 121 2.53 17.03 21.32
CA LEU A 121 1.11 17.39 21.40
C LEU A 121 0.61 17.98 20.08
N GLY A 122 1.43 18.81 19.42
CA GLY A 122 1.11 19.35 18.09
C GLY A 122 0.91 18.23 17.06
N MET A 123 1.85 17.27 17.01
CA MET A 123 1.72 16.11 16.12
C MET A 123 0.51 15.25 16.46
N ALA A 124 0.25 14.99 17.74
CA ALA A 124 -0.92 14.23 18.16
C ALA A 124 -2.23 14.90 17.72
N ALA A 125 -2.32 16.23 17.83
CA ALA A 125 -3.48 16.99 17.38
C ALA A 125 -3.66 16.91 15.85
N VAL A 126 -2.58 17.08 15.08
CA VAL A 126 -2.60 16.94 13.61
C VAL A 126 -3.06 15.54 13.20
N LEU A 127 -2.49 14.49 13.79
CA LEU A 127 -2.88 13.11 13.51
C LEU A 127 -4.32 12.82 13.92
N ALA A 128 -4.77 13.29 15.08
CA ALA A 128 -6.13 13.08 15.57
C ALA A 128 -7.18 13.66 14.60
N VAL A 129 -6.97 14.90 14.13
CA VAL A 129 -7.89 15.53 13.17
C VAL A 129 -7.83 14.84 11.81
N ALA A 130 -6.66 14.50 11.31
CA ALA A 130 -6.50 13.79 10.06
C ALA A 130 -7.19 12.42 10.09
N VAL A 131 -6.98 11.64 11.15
CA VAL A 131 -7.64 10.34 11.36
C VAL A 131 -9.14 10.50 11.46
N ALA A 132 -9.64 11.48 12.24
CA ALA A 132 -11.06 11.73 12.39
C ALA A 132 -11.72 12.08 11.04
N THR A 133 -11.11 12.98 10.27
CA THR A 133 -11.62 13.41 8.96
C THR A 133 -11.61 12.25 7.96
N SER A 134 -10.48 11.57 7.77
CA SER A 134 -10.37 10.44 6.84
C SER A 134 -11.29 9.30 7.23
N THR A 135 -11.43 8.99 8.51
CA THR A 135 -12.37 7.97 9.00
C THR A 135 -13.81 8.35 8.69
N THR A 136 -14.19 9.62 8.93
CA THR A 136 -15.52 10.11 8.62
C THR A 136 -15.82 10.02 7.13
N ILE A 137 -14.91 10.47 6.28
CA ILE A 137 -15.07 10.38 4.81
C ILE A 137 -15.13 8.91 4.36
N ALA A 138 -14.33 8.03 4.93
CA ALA A 138 -14.37 6.59 4.63
C ALA A 138 -15.74 5.98 4.98
N VAL A 139 -16.30 6.30 6.14
CA VAL A 139 -17.63 5.83 6.56
C VAL A 139 -18.74 6.42 5.68
N LEU A 140 -18.65 7.70 5.32
CA LEU A 140 -19.63 8.33 4.40
C LEU A 140 -19.56 7.69 3.01
N THR A 141 -18.35 7.42 2.52
CA THR A 141 -18.13 6.70 1.25
C THR A 141 -18.75 5.30 1.29
N GLU A 142 -18.56 4.57 2.38
CA GLU A 142 -19.21 3.28 2.57
C GLU A 142 -20.74 3.42 2.51
N ARG A 143 -21.30 4.34 3.30
CA ARG A 143 -22.73 4.45 3.49
C ARG A 143 -23.46 4.92 2.24
N PHE A 144 -22.93 5.89 1.52
CA PHE A 144 -23.59 6.51 0.36
C PHE A 144 -23.19 5.90 -0.97
N ALA A 145 -21.93 5.47 -1.12
CA ALA A 145 -21.42 4.98 -2.39
C ALA A 145 -21.39 3.45 -2.44
N TYR A 146 -20.81 2.77 -1.45
CA TYR A 146 -20.60 1.31 -1.56
C TYR A 146 -21.80 0.49 -1.09
N ARG A 147 -22.50 0.92 -0.06
CA ARG A 147 -23.62 0.17 0.53
C ARG A 147 -24.72 -0.17 -0.48
N PRO A 148 -25.16 0.74 -1.38
CA PRO A 148 -26.15 0.42 -2.40
C PRO A 148 -25.70 -0.63 -3.41
N PHE A 149 -24.37 -0.74 -3.64
CA PHE A 149 -23.79 -1.62 -4.66
C PHE A 149 -23.24 -2.94 -4.11
N ARG A 150 -23.35 -3.23 -2.82
CA ARG A 150 -22.80 -4.47 -2.21
C ARG A 150 -23.36 -5.75 -2.81
N HIS A 151 -24.62 -5.72 -3.25
CA HIS A 151 -25.30 -6.87 -3.84
C HIS A 151 -25.24 -6.89 -5.38
N VAL A 152 -24.68 -5.85 -5.99
CA VAL A 152 -24.57 -5.73 -7.45
C VAL A 152 -23.29 -6.41 -7.91
N ARG A 153 -23.44 -7.41 -8.80
CA ARG A 153 -22.30 -8.10 -9.42
C ARG A 153 -21.79 -7.30 -10.63
N GLY A 154 -20.49 -7.39 -10.91
CA GLY A 154 -19.89 -6.77 -12.09
C GLY A 154 -19.09 -5.50 -11.78
N PHE A 155 -19.00 -4.60 -12.76
CA PHE A 155 -18.14 -3.41 -12.69
C PHE A 155 -18.75 -2.20 -11.98
N ALA A 156 -20.04 -2.24 -11.61
CA ALA A 156 -20.73 -1.10 -11.00
C ALA A 156 -20.06 -0.60 -9.71
N PRO A 157 -19.63 -1.45 -8.75
CA PRO A 157 -18.90 -0.98 -7.57
C PRO A 157 -17.56 -0.32 -7.89
N LEU A 158 -16.88 -0.81 -8.93
CA LEU A 158 -15.61 -0.26 -9.39
C LEU A 158 -15.79 1.15 -9.96
N ILE A 159 -16.79 1.32 -10.84
CA ILE A 159 -17.12 2.63 -11.44
C ILE A 159 -17.55 3.60 -10.36
N CYS A 160 -18.33 3.14 -9.36
CA CYS A 160 -18.71 3.96 -8.22
C CYS A 160 -17.48 4.42 -7.42
N ALA A 161 -16.51 3.54 -7.17
CA ALA A 161 -15.27 3.87 -6.48
C ALA A 161 -14.47 4.97 -7.20
N ILE A 162 -14.34 4.85 -8.52
CA ILE A 162 -13.69 5.86 -9.36
C ILE A 162 -14.48 7.18 -9.32
N GLY A 163 -15.81 7.11 -9.36
CA GLY A 163 -16.67 8.30 -9.24
C GLY A 163 -16.48 9.03 -7.92
N VAL A 164 -16.37 8.30 -6.80
CA VAL A 164 -16.08 8.89 -5.48
C VAL A 164 -14.68 9.52 -5.46
N SER A 165 -13.68 8.88 -6.06
CA SER A 165 -12.32 9.41 -6.20
C SER A 165 -12.36 10.80 -6.87
N PHE A 166 -12.92 10.88 -8.08
CA PHE A 166 -13.08 12.15 -8.79
C PHE A 166 -13.93 13.19 -8.02
N PHE A 167 -14.99 12.74 -7.35
CA PHE A 167 -15.81 13.62 -6.53
C PHE A 167 -14.98 14.28 -5.41
N LEU A 168 -14.19 13.50 -4.68
CA LEU A 168 -13.33 14.02 -3.61
C LEU A 168 -12.26 14.97 -4.18
N GLU A 169 -11.56 14.58 -5.24
CA GLU A 169 -10.54 15.42 -5.89
C GLU A 169 -11.12 16.78 -6.34
N GLN A 170 -12.24 16.77 -7.08
CA GLN A 170 -12.84 18.00 -7.59
C GLN A 170 -13.47 18.85 -6.47
N THR A 171 -13.99 18.23 -5.43
CA THR A 171 -14.48 18.91 -4.24
C THR A 171 -13.36 19.67 -3.55
N PHE A 172 -12.23 19.01 -3.29
CA PHE A 172 -11.08 19.67 -2.66
C PHE A 172 -10.44 20.72 -3.56
N ARG A 173 -10.40 20.48 -4.88
CA ARG A 173 -9.98 21.49 -5.86
C ARG A 173 -10.88 22.72 -5.85
N GLY A 174 -12.19 22.51 -5.76
CA GLY A 174 -13.19 23.62 -5.73
C GLY A 174 -13.09 24.47 -4.46
N PHE A 175 -12.94 23.83 -3.29
CA PHE A 175 -12.87 24.55 -2.01
C PHE A 175 -11.50 25.18 -1.73
N PHE A 176 -10.42 24.49 -2.08
CA PHE A 176 -9.06 24.88 -1.67
C PHE A 176 -8.18 25.37 -2.81
N GLY A 177 -8.67 25.30 -4.04
CA GLY A 177 -7.95 25.71 -5.25
C GLY A 177 -6.99 24.63 -5.79
N PRO A 178 -6.45 24.84 -7.02
CA PRO A 178 -5.59 23.87 -7.69
C PRO A 178 -4.12 23.96 -7.26
N SER A 179 -3.71 24.98 -6.51
CA SER A 179 -2.31 25.26 -6.17
C SER A 179 -1.78 24.26 -5.15
N ILE A 180 -0.51 23.92 -5.28
CA ILE A 180 0.25 23.15 -4.28
C ILE A 180 0.49 24.07 -3.08
N ARG A 181 0.19 23.58 -1.88
CA ARG A 181 0.44 24.26 -0.63
C ARG A 181 1.63 23.63 0.08
N SER A 182 2.56 24.46 0.55
CA SER A 182 3.68 23.98 1.35
C SER A 182 3.19 23.56 2.75
N TYR A 183 3.56 22.35 3.14
CA TYR A 183 3.28 21.87 4.48
C TYR A 183 4.24 22.53 5.49
N PRO A 184 3.80 22.90 6.71
CA PRO A 184 4.68 23.47 7.73
C PRO A 184 5.87 22.57 8.02
N ASP A 185 7.06 23.17 8.11
CA ASP A 185 8.34 22.50 8.39
C ASP A 185 8.94 23.03 9.71
N PRO A 186 8.44 22.56 10.87
CA PRO A 186 8.92 23.05 12.15
C PRO A 186 10.37 22.65 12.37
N LYS A 187 11.13 23.49 13.08
CA LYS A 187 12.59 23.37 13.30
C LYS A 187 13.04 22.00 13.81
N TRP A 188 12.22 21.33 14.61
CA TRP A 188 12.53 20.01 15.16
C TRP A 188 12.55 18.91 14.09
N GLN A 189 11.83 19.08 12.96
CA GLN A 189 11.82 18.13 11.84
C GLN A 189 13.07 18.24 10.98
N ALA A 190 13.60 19.46 10.82
CA ALA A 190 14.80 19.71 10.03
C ALA A 190 16.08 19.16 10.70
N ALA A 191 16.02 18.84 12.00
CA ALA A 191 17.16 18.30 12.72
C ALA A 191 17.39 16.81 12.38
N SER A 192 18.66 16.43 12.23
CA SER A 192 19.10 15.04 12.08
C SER A 192 19.63 14.49 13.42
N ILE A 193 19.59 13.17 13.54
CA ILE A 193 20.23 12.42 14.63
C ILE A 193 21.46 11.75 14.04
N GLU A 194 22.63 12.01 14.60
CA GLU A 194 23.85 11.34 14.19
C GLU A 194 23.94 9.96 14.85
N PHE A 195 24.00 8.92 14.05
CA PHE A 195 24.18 7.55 14.50
C PHE A 195 25.31 6.90 13.71
N PHE A 196 26.41 6.53 14.39
CA PHE A 196 27.63 6.00 13.77
C PHE A 196 28.21 6.87 12.63
N GLY A 197 28.11 8.20 12.74
CA GLY A 197 28.59 9.12 11.70
C GLY A 197 27.66 9.28 10.50
N LEU A 198 26.45 8.72 10.58
CA LEU A 198 25.37 8.86 9.57
C LEU A 198 24.28 9.79 10.13
N ALA A 199 23.88 10.79 9.36
CA ALA A 199 22.86 11.76 9.75
C ALA A 199 21.48 11.25 9.30
N ILE A 200 20.64 10.82 10.26
CA ILE A 200 19.27 10.35 9.99
C ILE A 200 18.29 11.49 10.24
N PRO A 201 17.47 11.89 9.25
CA PRO A 201 16.41 12.87 9.46
C PRO A 201 15.41 12.41 10.53
N ARG A 202 15.07 13.28 11.48
CA ARG A 202 14.10 12.93 12.54
C ARG A 202 12.73 12.54 11.98
N VAL A 203 12.34 13.13 10.85
CA VAL A 203 11.08 12.80 10.17
C VAL A 203 11.02 11.33 9.78
N ASP A 204 12.12 10.77 9.25
CA ASP A 204 12.16 9.38 8.82
C ASP A 204 11.97 8.42 9.99
N ILE A 205 12.68 8.67 11.10
CA ILE A 205 12.54 7.88 12.32
C ILE A 205 11.10 7.96 12.85
N LEU A 206 10.53 9.16 12.88
CA LEU A 206 9.17 9.39 13.34
C LEU A 206 8.15 8.67 12.46
N VAL A 207 8.23 8.83 11.16
CA VAL A 207 7.30 8.17 10.20
C VAL A 207 7.38 6.66 10.30
N ILE A 208 8.58 6.09 10.27
CA ILE A 208 8.79 4.63 10.36
C ILE A 208 8.26 4.10 11.70
N SER A 209 8.64 4.72 12.81
CA SER A 209 8.25 4.24 14.15
C SER A 209 6.74 4.32 14.39
N LEU A 210 6.12 5.45 14.07
CA LEU A 210 4.67 5.61 14.23
C LEU A 210 3.89 4.73 13.24
N ALA A 211 4.40 4.53 12.01
CA ALA A 211 3.78 3.61 11.07
C ALA A 211 3.81 2.17 11.60
N ILE A 212 4.94 1.70 12.12
CA ILE A 212 5.05 0.37 12.72
C ILE A 212 4.07 0.23 13.91
N VAL A 213 3.97 1.24 14.76
CA VAL A 213 3.01 1.24 15.88
C VAL A 213 1.57 1.16 15.37
N ALA A 214 1.20 1.97 14.37
CA ALA A 214 -0.13 1.95 13.77
C ALA A 214 -0.46 0.59 13.13
N MET A 215 0.50 -0.01 12.41
CA MET A 215 0.38 -1.34 11.83
C MET A 215 0.20 -2.42 12.90
N LEU A 216 0.97 -2.35 13.99
CA LEU A 216 0.86 -3.28 15.12
C LEU A 216 -0.50 -3.17 15.81
N ILE A 217 -0.97 -1.94 16.06
CA ILE A 217 -2.30 -1.70 16.63
C ILE A 217 -3.39 -2.32 15.72
N LEU A 218 -3.33 -2.05 14.41
CA LEU A 218 -4.29 -2.62 13.46
C LEU A 218 -4.25 -4.15 13.48
N TYR A 219 -3.07 -4.74 13.45
CA TYR A 219 -2.89 -6.19 13.52
C TYR A 219 -3.51 -6.78 14.80
N LEU A 220 -3.26 -6.15 15.96
CA LEU A 220 -3.83 -6.58 17.23
C LEU A 220 -5.37 -6.43 17.26
N VAL A 221 -5.90 -5.33 16.72
CA VAL A 221 -7.36 -5.12 16.61
C VAL A 221 -8.00 -6.23 15.79
N VAL A 222 -7.44 -6.56 14.63
CA VAL A 222 -8.01 -7.60 13.76
C VAL A 222 -7.81 -9.02 14.30
N GLN A 223 -6.68 -9.31 14.94
CA GLN A 223 -6.38 -10.66 15.40
C GLN A 223 -6.94 -10.99 16.80
N LYS A 224 -7.03 -9.98 17.68
CA LYS A 224 -7.30 -10.21 19.10
C LYS A 224 -8.68 -9.70 19.57
N THR A 225 -9.39 -8.88 18.79
CA THR A 225 -10.68 -8.34 19.23
C THR A 225 -11.86 -9.15 18.71
N ARG A 226 -13.03 -9.03 19.39
CA ARG A 226 -14.29 -9.65 18.95
C ARG A 226 -14.73 -9.14 17.56
N MET A 227 -14.53 -7.83 17.30
CA MET A 227 -14.85 -7.25 16.02
C MET A 227 -13.91 -7.79 14.91
N GLY A 228 -12.63 -7.97 15.19
CA GLY A 228 -11.69 -8.61 14.27
C GLY A 228 -12.06 -10.06 13.96
N THR A 229 -12.56 -10.83 14.94
CA THR A 229 -13.08 -12.18 14.71
C THR A 229 -14.33 -12.14 13.81
N ALA A 230 -15.24 -11.18 14.04
CA ALA A 230 -16.40 -10.97 13.17
C ALA A 230 -15.99 -10.59 11.73
N MET A 231 -14.95 -9.74 11.57
CA MET A 231 -14.41 -9.38 10.24
C MET A 231 -13.89 -10.61 9.49
N ARG A 232 -13.13 -11.50 10.15
CA ARG A 232 -12.64 -12.74 9.54
C ARG A 232 -13.79 -13.69 9.19
N ALA A 233 -14.80 -13.83 10.04
CA ALA A 233 -15.97 -14.64 9.75
C ALA A 233 -16.74 -14.12 8.51
N VAL A 234 -16.98 -12.81 8.41
CA VAL A 234 -17.63 -12.19 7.26
C VAL A 234 -16.78 -12.32 5.98
N SER A 235 -15.46 -12.31 6.10
CA SER A 235 -14.55 -12.48 4.96
C SER A 235 -14.56 -13.88 4.36
N GLU A 236 -14.85 -14.90 5.17
CA GLU A 236 -14.98 -16.29 4.72
C GLU A 236 -16.33 -16.54 4.05
N ASP A 237 -17.41 -16.27 4.78
CA ASP A 237 -18.78 -16.43 4.29
C ASP A 237 -19.72 -15.42 4.95
N THR A 238 -20.18 -14.46 4.18
CA THR A 238 -21.05 -13.37 4.64
C THR A 238 -22.43 -13.89 5.10
N ASP A 239 -22.98 -14.88 4.38
CA ASP A 239 -24.33 -15.41 4.67
C ASP A 239 -24.29 -16.29 5.92
N ALA A 240 -23.29 -17.17 6.04
CA ALA A 240 -23.07 -17.98 7.24
C ALA A 240 -22.82 -17.11 8.48
N ALA A 241 -22.01 -16.04 8.35
CA ALA A 241 -21.77 -15.11 9.44
C ALA A 241 -23.05 -14.40 9.90
N ALA A 242 -23.91 -13.99 8.95
CA ALA A 242 -25.21 -13.37 9.27
C ALA A 242 -26.14 -14.36 9.99
N MET A 243 -26.19 -15.64 9.57
CA MET A 243 -26.97 -16.68 10.25
C MET A 243 -26.48 -16.95 11.67
N MET A 244 -25.21 -16.75 11.96
CA MET A 244 -24.63 -16.84 13.31
C MET A 244 -24.85 -15.58 14.16
N GLY A 245 -25.64 -14.60 13.67
CA GLY A 245 -26.02 -13.39 14.40
C GLY A 245 -25.00 -12.25 14.29
N ILE A 246 -24.02 -12.32 13.36
CA ILE A 246 -23.09 -11.23 13.13
C ILE A 246 -23.75 -10.13 12.27
N ASP A 247 -23.77 -8.91 12.78
CA ASP A 247 -24.25 -7.75 12.03
C ASP A 247 -23.20 -7.34 10.96
N VAL A 248 -23.36 -7.86 9.75
CA VAL A 248 -22.48 -7.61 8.62
C VAL A 248 -22.32 -6.11 8.33
N ASN A 249 -23.39 -5.30 8.50
CA ASN A 249 -23.30 -3.87 8.27
C ASN A 249 -22.34 -3.18 9.23
N LYS A 250 -22.40 -3.53 10.51
CA LYS A 250 -21.48 -2.99 11.52
C LYS A 250 -20.03 -3.40 11.24
N VAL A 251 -19.82 -4.65 10.83
CA VAL A 251 -18.48 -5.16 10.48
C VAL A 251 -17.90 -4.39 9.30
N VAL A 252 -18.67 -4.15 8.25
CA VAL A 252 -18.19 -3.41 7.07
C VAL A 252 -17.90 -1.95 7.42
N VAL A 253 -18.80 -1.26 8.14
CA VAL A 253 -18.55 0.12 8.59
C VAL A 253 -17.26 0.20 9.42
N PHE A 254 -17.07 -0.74 10.35
CA PHE A 254 -15.86 -0.80 11.17
C PHE A 254 -14.59 -1.02 10.32
N THR A 255 -14.69 -1.85 9.29
CA THR A 255 -13.59 -2.07 8.33
C THR A 255 -13.21 -0.78 7.61
N PHE A 256 -14.20 0.00 7.14
CA PHE A 256 -13.94 1.32 6.53
C PHE A 256 -13.39 2.33 7.52
N MET A 257 -13.82 2.27 8.80
CA MET A 257 -13.25 3.11 9.86
C MET A 257 -11.75 2.83 10.04
N LEU A 258 -11.37 1.56 10.14
CA LEU A 258 -9.96 1.17 10.28
C LEU A 258 -9.14 1.57 9.05
N GLY A 259 -9.67 1.31 7.84
CA GLY A 259 -9.02 1.75 6.60
C GLY A 259 -8.85 3.26 6.55
N GLY A 260 -9.91 4.02 6.86
CA GLY A 260 -9.87 5.49 6.91
C GLY A 260 -8.87 6.03 7.94
N ALA A 261 -8.76 5.38 9.10
CA ALA A 261 -7.76 5.74 10.10
C ALA A 261 -6.33 5.55 9.59
N MET A 262 -6.04 4.41 8.94
CA MET A 262 -4.73 4.17 8.32
C MET A 262 -4.43 5.18 7.20
N ALA A 263 -5.42 5.50 6.38
CA ALA A 263 -5.31 6.51 5.34
C ALA A 263 -5.00 7.91 5.92
N GLY A 264 -5.67 8.30 7.01
CA GLY A 264 -5.43 9.58 7.68
C GLY A 264 -4.00 9.72 8.21
N ILE A 265 -3.48 8.67 8.87
CA ILE A 265 -2.10 8.62 9.34
C ILE A 265 -1.12 8.69 8.15
N ALA A 266 -1.36 7.88 7.11
CA ALA A 266 -0.53 7.87 5.90
C ALA A 266 -0.51 9.23 5.20
N GLY A 267 -1.65 9.94 5.15
CA GLY A 267 -1.78 11.26 4.54
C GLY A 267 -0.91 12.31 5.21
N VAL A 268 -0.91 12.35 6.54
CA VAL A 268 -0.03 13.25 7.30
C VAL A 268 1.44 12.91 7.08
N PHE A 269 1.80 11.63 7.12
CA PHE A 269 3.19 11.21 6.90
C PHE A 269 3.67 11.51 5.48
N TYR A 270 2.83 11.26 4.47
CA TYR A 270 3.14 11.63 3.10
C TYR A 270 3.37 13.14 2.95
N ALA A 271 2.50 13.95 3.57
CA ALA A 271 2.63 15.41 3.56
C ALA A 271 3.90 15.90 4.28
N PHE A 272 4.32 15.24 5.38
CA PHE A 272 5.58 15.56 6.05
C PHE A 272 6.81 15.21 5.23
N VAL A 273 6.81 14.06 4.57
CA VAL A 273 7.94 13.59 3.75
C VAL A 273 8.12 14.48 2.52
N PHE A 274 7.03 14.77 1.81
CA PHE A 274 7.07 15.56 0.57
C PHE A 274 6.90 17.06 0.78
N LYS A 275 6.62 17.52 2.01
CA LYS A 275 6.43 18.92 2.42
C LYS A 275 5.40 19.69 1.58
N GLN A 276 4.39 18.96 1.07
CA GLN A 276 3.37 19.55 0.21
C GLN A 276 2.02 18.86 0.35
N VAL A 277 0.95 19.61 0.07
CA VAL A 277 -0.42 19.10 -0.02
C VAL A 277 -1.13 19.75 -1.21
N TYR A 278 -1.84 18.93 -2.01
CA TYR A 278 -2.61 19.37 -3.17
C TYR A 278 -3.73 18.37 -3.48
N PHE A 279 -4.74 18.81 -4.19
CA PHE A 279 -6.00 18.08 -4.40
C PHE A 279 -5.87 16.72 -5.10
N PHE A 280 -4.79 16.46 -5.81
CA PHE A 280 -4.54 15.22 -6.57
C PHE A 280 -3.45 14.34 -5.93
N MET A 281 -2.98 14.70 -4.72
CA MET A 281 -1.84 14.01 -4.09
C MET A 281 -2.13 12.55 -3.70
N GLY A 282 -3.41 12.17 -3.62
CA GLY A 282 -3.82 10.83 -3.22
C GLY A 282 -3.69 9.78 -4.32
N PHE A 283 -3.82 10.19 -5.58
CA PHE A 283 -3.89 9.27 -6.70
C PHE A 283 -2.62 8.40 -6.88
N GLN A 284 -1.46 9.03 -7.01
CA GLN A 284 -0.22 8.30 -7.29
C GLN A 284 0.19 7.34 -6.15
N PRO A 285 0.27 7.77 -4.88
CA PRO A 285 0.57 6.85 -3.78
C PRO A 285 -0.55 5.82 -3.57
N GLY A 286 -1.81 6.16 -3.88
CA GLY A 286 -2.92 5.22 -3.85
C GLY A 286 -2.73 4.06 -4.82
N VAL A 287 -2.42 4.34 -6.09
CA VAL A 287 -2.16 3.28 -7.10
C VAL A 287 -0.94 2.43 -6.73
N LYS A 288 0.13 3.05 -6.23
CA LYS A 288 1.34 2.32 -5.78
C LYS A 288 1.06 1.44 -4.57
N ALA A 289 0.33 1.95 -3.59
CA ALA A 289 -0.02 1.19 -2.40
C ALA A 289 -1.01 0.04 -2.71
N PHE A 290 -1.92 0.22 -3.68
CA PHE A 290 -2.69 -0.89 -4.21
C PHE A 290 -1.77 -1.96 -4.80
N GLY A 291 -0.79 -1.54 -5.62
CA GLY A 291 0.25 -2.45 -6.13
C GLY A 291 1.02 -3.15 -5.01
N ALA A 292 1.36 -2.44 -3.94
CA ALA A 292 2.02 -3.00 -2.77
C ALA A 292 1.14 -4.04 -2.05
N ALA A 293 -0.17 -3.78 -1.91
CA ALA A 293 -1.13 -4.73 -1.34
C ALA A 293 -1.22 -6.01 -2.19
N VAL A 294 -1.27 -5.86 -3.52
CA VAL A 294 -1.27 -7.00 -4.46
C VAL A 294 0.03 -7.80 -4.37
N LEU A 295 1.17 -7.11 -4.35
CA LEU A 295 2.49 -7.70 -4.24
C LEU A 295 2.64 -8.49 -2.93
N GLY A 296 2.16 -7.93 -1.84
CA GLY A 296 2.17 -8.58 -0.53
C GLY A 296 1.21 -9.77 -0.42
N GLY A 297 0.14 -9.74 -1.16
CA GLY A 297 -1.00 -10.67 -1.12
C GLY A 297 -2.23 -10.00 -0.51
N ILE A 298 -3.15 -9.55 -1.36
CA ILE A 298 -4.38 -8.86 -0.93
C ILE A 298 -5.18 -9.75 0.03
N GLY A 299 -5.61 -9.19 1.16
CA GLY A 299 -6.32 -9.89 2.23
C GLY A 299 -5.41 -10.29 3.39
N SER A 300 -4.09 -10.33 3.21
CA SER A 300 -3.12 -10.61 4.27
C SER A 300 -2.54 -9.31 4.85
N ILE A 301 -2.81 -9.01 6.13
CA ILE A 301 -2.27 -7.82 6.82
C ILE A 301 -0.73 -7.83 6.81
N PRO A 302 -0.05 -8.92 7.25
CA PRO A 302 1.41 -8.96 7.18
C PRO A 302 1.93 -8.86 5.74
N GLY A 303 1.19 -9.44 4.78
CA GLY A 303 1.54 -9.35 3.36
C GLY A 303 1.54 -7.90 2.86
N ALA A 304 0.47 -7.16 3.11
CA ALA A 304 0.36 -5.76 2.70
C ALA A 304 1.46 -4.87 3.33
N MET A 305 1.81 -5.11 4.62
CA MET A 305 2.91 -4.42 5.28
C MET A 305 4.24 -4.65 4.55
N LEU A 306 4.59 -5.92 4.35
CA LEU A 306 5.84 -6.28 3.68
C LEU A 306 5.86 -5.81 2.23
N GLY A 307 4.73 -5.88 1.53
CA GLY A 307 4.59 -5.37 0.16
C GLY A 307 4.85 -3.87 0.08
N GLY A 308 4.33 -3.10 1.05
CA GLY A 308 4.57 -1.65 1.16
C GLY A 308 6.04 -1.31 1.39
N PHE A 309 6.67 -1.93 2.38
CA PHE A 309 8.11 -1.75 2.65
C PHE A 309 8.97 -2.15 1.46
N PHE A 310 8.68 -3.29 0.85
CA PHE A 310 9.43 -3.76 -0.30
C PHE A 310 9.30 -2.80 -1.50
N LEU A 311 8.09 -2.33 -1.79
CA LEU A 311 7.87 -1.38 -2.89
C LEU A 311 8.61 -0.07 -2.64
N GLY A 312 8.55 0.48 -1.42
CA GLY A 312 9.26 1.71 -1.06
C GLY A 312 10.78 1.57 -1.19
N LEU A 313 11.34 0.44 -0.73
CA LEU A 313 12.76 0.14 -0.90
C LEU A 313 13.15 0.04 -2.37
N VAL A 314 12.38 -0.69 -3.18
CA VAL A 314 12.65 -0.82 -4.61
C VAL A 314 12.54 0.51 -5.34
N GLU A 315 11.58 1.36 -4.98
CA GLU A 315 11.41 2.68 -5.58
C GLU A 315 12.56 3.64 -5.22
N SER A 316 13.12 3.52 -4.03
CA SER A 316 14.23 4.36 -3.60
C SER A 316 15.59 3.86 -4.10
N VAL A 317 15.88 2.59 -3.89
CA VAL A 317 17.19 1.99 -4.18
C VAL A 317 17.32 1.55 -5.64
N GLY A 318 16.22 1.11 -6.25
CA GLY A 318 16.20 0.54 -7.60
C GLY A 318 16.79 1.43 -8.69
N PRO A 319 16.45 2.73 -8.76
CA PRO A 319 17.04 3.63 -9.76
C PRO A 319 18.56 3.72 -9.66
N ALA A 320 19.10 3.90 -8.46
CA ALA A 320 20.54 3.95 -8.23
C ALA A 320 21.20 2.62 -8.53
N LEU A 321 20.60 1.50 -8.08
CA LEU A 321 21.20 0.18 -8.18
C LEU A 321 21.19 -0.38 -9.61
N VAL A 322 20.10 -0.15 -10.35
CA VAL A 322 19.88 -0.79 -11.66
C VAL A 322 20.10 0.19 -12.81
N LEU A 323 19.40 1.33 -12.79
CA LEU A 323 19.39 2.24 -13.95
C LEU A 323 20.70 3.02 -14.12
N ASP A 324 21.30 3.48 -13.03
CA ASP A 324 22.60 4.16 -13.09
C ASP A 324 23.72 3.21 -13.54
N GLY A 325 23.66 1.95 -13.15
CA GLY A 325 24.59 0.92 -13.61
C GLY A 325 24.62 0.72 -15.12
N ILE A 326 23.44 0.79 -15.75
CA ILE A 326 23.30 0.71 -17.22
C ILE A 326 23.68 2.05 -17.91
N GLY A 327 23.87 3.12 -17.15
CA GLY A 327 24.25 4.43 -17.68
C GLY A 327 23.06 5.29 -18.13
N ILE A 328 21.87 5.03 -17.60
CA ILE A 328 20.69 5.88 -17.88
C ILE A 328 20.86 7.21 -17.16
N PRO A 329 20.77 8.35 -17.87
CA PRO A 329 20.83 9.66 -17.24
C PRO A 329 19.55 9.90 -16.43
N ALA A 330 19.66 10.58 -15.28
CA ALA A 330 18.57 10.91 -14.39
C ALA A 330 17.69 9.70 -13.96
N PRO A 331 18.29 8.63 -13.37
CA PRO A 331 17.61 7.36 -13.07
C PRO A 331 16.41 7.52 -12.15
N TYR A 332 16.40 8.51 -11.25
CA TYR A 332 15.30 8.79 -10.31
C TYR A 332 14.01 9.27 -10.96
N GLN A 333 14.06 9.84 -12.16
CA GLN A 333 12.85 10.19 -12.91
C GLN A 333 12.08 8.95 -13.37
N LEU A 334 12.76 7.81 -13.45
CA LEU A 334 12.19 6.52 -13.86
C LEU A 334 11.84 5.61 -12.67
N ARG A 335 11.80 6.13 -11.45
CA ARG A 335 11.47 5.34 -10.24
C ARG A 335 10.11 4.65 -10.36
N ASP A 336 9.12 5.33 -10.93
CA ASP A 336 7.78 4.80 -11.12
C ASP A 336 7.77 3.65 -12.14
N LEU A 337 8.61 3.72 -13.17
CA LEU A 337 8.78 2.64 -14.14
C LEU A 337 9.26 1.35 -13.45
N ILE A 338 10.22 1.45 -12.53
CA ILE A 338 10.71 0.29 -11.76
C ILE A 338 9.60 -0.28 -10.89
N ALA A 339 8.89 0.57 -10.15
CA ALA A 339 7.81 0.16 -9.27
C ALA A 339 6.70 -0.58 -10.02
N PHE A 340 6.23 -0.03 -11.14
CA PHE A 340 5.19 -0.66 -11.95
C PHE A 340 5.68 -1.89 -12.72
N THR A 341 6.93 -1.90 -13.20
CA THR A 341 7.51 -3.10 -13.82
C THR A 341 7.57 -4.24 -12.81
N LEU A 342 8.01 -3.98 -11.58
CA LEU A 342 8.01 -4.97 -10.52
C LEU A 342 6.60 -5.49 -10.24
N LEU A 343 5.61 -4.59 -10.14
CA LEU A 343 4.21 -4.97 -9.93
C LEU A 343 3.73 -5.92 -11.02
N ILE A 344 3.93 -5.56 -12.29
CA ILE A 344 3.54 -6.40 -13.43
C ILE A 344 4.23 -7.75 -13.37
N MET A 345 5.53 -7.78 -13.05
CA MET A 345 6.28 -9.04 -12.92
C MET A 345 5.73 -9.94 -11.82
N VAL A 346 5.41 -9.35 -10.64
CA VAL A 346 4.81 -10.14 -9.55
C VAL A 346 3.44 -10.66 -9.95
N LEU A 347 2.58 -9.86 -10.58
CA LEU A 347 1.26 -10.30 -11.05
C LEU A 347 1.35 -11.44 -12.06
N ILE A 348 2.30 -11.39 -12.98
CA ILE A 348 2.49 -12.44 -14.00
C ILE A 348 3.02 -13.74 -13.36
N PHE A 349 3.97 -13.65 -12.43
CA PHE A 349 4.68 -14.83 -11.92
C PHE A 349 4.15 -15.36 -10.59
N ARG A 350 3.57 -14.49 -9.76
CA ARG A 350 2.94 -14.82 -8.50
C ARG A 350 1.63 -14.06 -8.28
N PRO A 351 0.55 -14.43 -8.98
CA PRO A 351 -0.73 -13.72 -8.92
C PRO A 351 -1.36 -13.69 -7.52
N HIS A 352 -0.93 -14.55 -6.61
CA HIS A 352 -1.38 -14.55 -5.21
C HIS A 352 -0.52 -13.65 -4.30
N GLY A 353 0.51 -12.98 -4.83
CA GLY A 353 1.45 -12.20 -4.05
C GLY A 353 2.47 -13.05 -3.27
N ILE A 354 3.27 -12.37 -2.41
CA ILE A 354 4.36 -13.02 -1.65
C ILE A 354 3.80 -13.88 -0.51
N LEU A 355 2.82 -13.34 0.25
CA LEU A 355 2.19 -13.98 1.41
C LEU A 355 0.68 -14.19 1.24
N GLY A 356 0.17 -14.19 0.01
CA GLY A 356 -1.24 -14.45 -0.26
C GLY A 356 -1.62 -15.89 0.08
N GLU A 357 -2.76 -16.08 0.72
CA GLU A 357 -3.31 -17.39 1.00
C GLU A 357 -3.70 -18.09 -0.31
N ARG A 358 -3.24 -19.32 -0.47
CA ARG A 358 -3.73 -20.19 -1.54
C ARG A 358 -5.16 -20.56 -1.19
N MET A 359 -6.15 -19.96 -1.86
CA MET A 359 -7.51 -20.45 -1.74
C MET A 359 -7.51 -21.93 -2.02
N ALA A 360 -7.97 -22.72 -1.06
CA ALA A 360 -8.12 -24.17 -1.24
C ALA A 360 -8.96 -24.38 -2.50
N LYS A 361 -8.41 -25.11 -3.48
CA LYS A 361 -9.19 -25.52 -4.65
C LYS A 361 -10.47 -26.17 -4.12
N LYS A 362 -11.64 -25.55 -4.36
CA LYS A 362 -12.91 -26.24 -4.16
C LYS A 362 -12.77 -27.54 -4.94
N ARG A 363 -12.72 -28.66 -4.21
CA ARG A 363 -12.87 -29.98 -4.80
C ARG A 363 -14.30 -30.01 -5.33
N ALA A 364 -14.41 -29.94 -6.66
CA ALA A 364 -15.65 -30.19 -7.38
C ALA A 364 -16.03 -31.67 -7.23
#